data_87b05067adaa21af29e0b30458594851
#
_entry.id   87b05067adaa21af29e0b30458594851
#
_cell.length_a   1.000
_cell.length_b   1.000
_cell.length_c   1.000
_cell.angle_alpha   90.00
_cell.angle_beta   90.00
_cell.angle_gamma   90.00
#
_symmetry.space_group_name_H-M   'P 1'
#
loop_
_entity.id
_entity.type
_entity.pdbx_description
1 polymer ?
#
loop_
_entity_poly.entity_id
_entity_poly.type
_entity_poly.pdbx_seq_one_letter_code
_entity_poly.pdbx_strand_id
1 'polypeptide(L)'
;MLRALALVLLAAAPAQGGRVLDVVTTSTDLKALVEAVGGERVHVESLAPALHEPHAVDVKPGQLARLKSAALLVRVGLDHEPWLARVRATVNDPRFAPGGAADLDVSRGIDLLQIETPRVTSDRGAHVHGFGNPHYWLDPANARPMTQTILDGLVRLAPDAREVFGRNRARFLERLDAGLKRWTDAMVPYRGVRVVVFHDSWPYFARRFGLVVAATVEPVPGVPPTPASLAALTAGMKAGVRILIVEPSTSRAVADRVAASSRARVVTLVPSVGGDPEARDYLTLFDVNVRRLAEALGGAR
;
A
#
# COMPACT_ATOMS: atom_id res chain seq x y z
N MET A 1 66.75 9.82 11.97
CA MET A 1 65.61 9.07 12.48
C MET A 1 64.47 9.18 11.46
N LEU A 2 64.37 8.23 10.51
CA LEU A 2 63.27 8.17 9.54
C LEU A 2 62.11 7.36 10.14
N ARG A 3 60.90 7.99 10.27
CA ARG A 3 59.68 7.29 10.62
C ARG A 3 59.02 6.78 9.33
N ALA A 4 58.98 5.48 9.17
CA ALA A 4 58.24 4.83 8.09
C ALA A 4 56.74 4.91 8.40
N LEU A 5 55.97 5.56 7.52
CA LEU A 5 54.52 5.61 7.55
C LEU A 5 53.97 4.35 6.83
N ALA A 6 53.43 3.40 7.58
CA ALA A 6 52.79 2.22 7.04
C ALA A 6 51.42 2.62 6.52
N LEU A 7 51.25 2.59 5.19
CA LEU A 7 49.96 2.78 4.50
C LEU A 7 49.18 1.46 4.57
N VAL A 8 48.15 1.39 5.43
CA VAL A 8 47.22 0.27 5.46
C VAL A 8 46.24 0.42 4.30
N LEU A 9 46.47 -0.31 3.23
CA LEU A 9 45.51 -0.47 2.14
C LEU A 9 44.37 -1.36 2.65
N LEU A 10 43.21 -0.78 2.99
CA LEU A 10 41.96 -1.55 3.12
C LEU A 10 41.61 -2.08 1.74
N ALA A 11 41.85 -3.34 1.48
CA ALA A 11 41.34 -4.03 0.31
C ALA A 11 39.81 -4.12 0.46
N ALA A 12 39.08 -3.39 -0.38
CA ALA A 12 37.64 -3.59 -0.56
C ALA A 12 37.44 -5.04 -1.05
N ALA A 13 36.83 -5.89 -0.21
CA ALA A 13 36.44 -7.23 -0.64
C ALA A 13 35.53 -7.11 -1.88
N PRO A 14 35.76 -7.91 -2.93
CA PRO A 14 34.88 -7.91 -4.10
C PRO A 14 33.46 -8.25 -3.62
N ALA A 15 32.48 -7.45 -4.03
CA ALA A 15 31.08 -7.76 -3.85
C ALA A 15 30.84 -9.15 -4.47
N GLN A 16 30.60 -10.16 -3.62
CA GLN A 16 30.28 -11.51 -4.10
C GLN A 16 28.97 -11.38 -4.89
N GLY A 17 29.06 -11.58 -6.20
CA GLY A 17 27.95 -11.58 -7.14
C GLY A 17 27.03 -12.76 -6.86
N GLY A 18 26.21 -12.64 -5.79
CA GLY A 18 25.21 -13.63 -5.45
C GLY A 18 24.02 -13.54 -6.39
N ARG A 19 23.25 -14.62 -6.46
CA ARG A 19 22.04 -14.72 -7.29
C ARG A 19 21.07 -13.56 -7.01
N VAL A 20 20.63 -12.86 -8.06
CA VAL A 20 19.50 -11.92 -8.01
C VAL A 20 18.20 -12.71 -8.05
N LEU A 21 17.27 -12.42 -7.16
CA LEU A 21 15.97 -13.08 -7.08
C LEU A 21 14.95 -12.32 -7.92
N ASP A 22 14.30 -13.00 -8.85
CA ASP A 22 13.12 -12.47 -9.54
C ASP A 22 11.90 -12.58 -8.62
N VAL A 23 11.30 -11.43 -8.27
CA VAL A 23 10.15 -11.35 -7.38
C VAL A 23 9.00 -10.68 -8.10
N VAL A 24 7.82 -11.27 -8.03
CA VAL A 24 6.58 -10.68 -8.53
C VAL A 24 5.74 -10.25 -7.34
N THR A 25 5.16 -9.04 -7.41
CA THR A 25 4.27 -8.51 -6.38
C THR A 25 2.90 -8.23 -6.95
N THR A 26 1.88 -8.22 -6.10
CA THR A 26 0.51 -7.91 -6.53
C THR A 26 0.23 -6.42 -6.56
N SER A 27 1.04 -5.58 -5.88
CA SER A 27 0.90 -4.11 -5.91
C SER A 27 2.25 -3.42 -6.02
N THR A 28 2.22 -2.16 -6.44
CA THR A 28 3.41 -1.29 -6.51
C THR A 28 3.94 -0.91 -5.12
N ASP A 29 3.09 -0.94 -4.10
CA ASP A 29 3.48 -0.70 -2.72
C ASP A 29 4.35 -1.84 -2.20
N LEU A 30 3.93 -3.08 -2.48
CA LEU A 30 4.71 -4.27 -2.15
C LEU A 30 6.03 -4.30 -2.94
N LYS A 31 6.00 -3.90 -4.22
CA LYS A 31 7.22 -3.75 -5.02
C LYS A 31 8.20 -2.81 -4.32
N ALA A 32 7.77 -1.62 -3.92
CA ALA A 32 8.63 -0.65 -3.24
C ALA A 32 9.20 -1.19 -1.91
N LEU A 33 8.41 -1.94 -1.14
CA LEU A 33 8.89 -2.56 0.10
C LEU A 33 9.85 -3.72 -0.13
N VAL A 34 9.62 -4.56 -1.15
CA VAL A 34 10.55 -5.64 -1.53
C VAL A 34 11.87 -5.06 -2.02
N GLU A 35 11.84 -4.01 -2.85
CA GLU A 35 13.03 -3.30 -3.31
C GLU A 35 13.80 -2.64 -2.15
N ALA A 36 13.08 -2.06 -1.18
CA ALA A 36 13.70 -1.45 0.00
C ALA A 36 14.45 -2.47 0.87
N VAL A 37 13.99 -3.72 0.94
CA VAL A 37 14.65 -4.80 1.70
C VAL A 37 15.69 -5.53 0.84
N GLY A 38 15.33 -5.87 -0.40
CA GLY A 38 16.15 -6.71 -1.28
C GLY A 38 17.34 -5.96 -1.90
N GLY A 39 17.17 -4.64 -2.18
CA GLY A 39 18.19 -3.83 -2.85
C GLY A 39 18.58 -4.43 -4.20
N GLU A 40 19.87 -4.46 -4.49
CA GLU A 40 20.43 -5.01 -5.74
C GLU A 40 20.33 -6.55 -5.87
N ARG A 41 19.90 -7.24 -4.81
CA ARG A 41 19.76 -8.70 -4.80
C ARG A 41 18.37 -9.17 -5.25
N VAL A 42 17.48 -8.26 -5.65
CA VAL A 42 16.16 -8.55 -6.19
C VAL A 42 15.90 -7.78 -7.47
N HIS A 43 15.17 -8.41 -8.39
CA HIS A 43 14.51 -7.75 -9.51
C HIS A 43 13.00 -7.91 -9.29
N VAL A 44 12.27 -6.79 -9.19
CA VAL A 44 10.87 -6.81 -8.74
C VAL A 44 9.93 -6.23 -9.80
N GLU A 45 8.88 -6.97 -10.11
CA GLU A 45 7.80 -6.49 -10.98
C GLU A 45 6.44 -6.58 -10.28
N SER A 46 5.57 -5.60 -10.54
CA SER A 46 4.20 -5.59 -10.05
C SER A 46 3.21 -6.07 -11.11
N LEU A 47 2.25 -6.91 -10.72
CA LEU A 47 1.15 -7.32 -11.59
C LEU A 47 0.12 -6.19 -11.75
N ALA A 48 -0.23 -5.49 -10.67
CA ALA A 48 -1.14 -4.36 -10.71
C ALA A 48 -0.37 -3.06 -10.98
N PRO A 49 -0.80 -2.24 -11.97
CA PRO A 49 -0.31 -0.88 -12.14
C PRO A 49 -0.87 0.06 -11.06
N ALA A 50 -0.11 1.11 -10.71
CA ALA A 50 -0.43 2.04 -9.61
C ALA A 50 -1.76 2.80 -9.74
N LEU A 51 -2.24 3.03 -10.96
CA LEU A 51 -3.43 3.83 -11.24
C LEU A 51 -4.67 3.00 -11.63
N HIS A 52 -4.59 1.68 -11.48
CA HIS A 52 -5.71 0.79 -11.79
C HIS A 52 -6.44 0.38 -10.50
N GLU A 53 -7.71 0.01 -10.69
CA GLU A 53 -8.52 -0.61 -9.63
C GLU A 53 -7.83 -1.92 -9.17
N PRO A 54 -7.30 -1.98 -7.94
CA PRO A 54 -6.49 -3.11 -7.52
C PRO A 54 -7.27 -4.41 -7.37
N HIS A 55 -8.62 -4.31 -7.26
CA HIS A 55 -9.49 -5.48 -7.16
C HIS A 55 -9.88 -6.05 -8.54
N ALA A 56 -9.56 -5.35 -9.64
CA ALA A 56 -9.98 -5.72 -11.01
C ALA A 56 -8.80 -5.65 -12.00
N VAL A 57 -7.73 -6.38 -11.71
CA VAL A 57 -6.53 -6.40 -12.57
C VAL A 57 -6.67 -7.45 -13.67
N ASP A 58 -6.43 -7.03 -14.91
CA ASP A 58 -6.28 -7.92 -16.06
C ASP A 58 -4.81 -8.21 -16.34
N VAL A 59 -4.35 -9.40 -15.89
CA VAL A 59 -2.94 -9.81 -15.98
C VAL A 59 -2.62 -10.28 -17.40
N LYS A 60 -1.65 -9.64 -18.01
CA LYS A 60 -1.23 -9.88 -19.39
C LYS A 60 -0.39 -11.17 -19.53
N PRO A 61 -0.38 -11.82 -20.72
CA PRO A 61 0.40 -13.05 -20.94
C PRO A 61 1.88 -12.94 -20.56
N GLY A 62 2.52 -11.80 -20.85
CA GLY A 62 3.92 -11.54 -20.45
C GLY A 62 4.13 -11.52 -18.93
N GLN A 63 3.17 -11.00 -18.16
CA GLN A 63 3.21 -10.99 -16.70
C GLN A 63 3.01 -12.41 -16.13
N LEU A 64 2.14 -13.23 -16.75
CA LEU A 64 1.99 -14.65 -16.38
C LEU A 64 3.27 -15.43 -16.59
N ALA A 65 3.98 -15.20 -17.71
CA ALA A 65 5.26 -15.82 -17.98
C ALA A 65 6.32 -15.43 -16.93
N ARG A 66 6.35 -14.16 -16.53
CA ARG A 66 7.25 -13.68 -15.47
C ARG A 66 6.92 -14.29 -14.11
N LEU A 67 5.65 -14.37 -13.74
CA LEU A 67 5.25 -15.04 -12.51
C LEU A 67 5.70 -16.49 -12.50
N LYS A 68 5.53 -17.20 -13.63
CA LYS A 68 5.94 -18.61 -13.73
C LYS A 68 7.45 -18.82 -13.50
N SER A 69 8.30 -17.87 -13.91
CA SER A 69 9.74 -17.90 -13.70
C SER A 69 10.19 -17.32 -12.35
N ALA A 70 9.31 -16.61 -11.64
CA ALA A 70 9.67 -15.94 -10.40
C ALA A 70 10.05 -16.90 -9.28
N ALA A 71 10.94 -16.44 -8.42
CA ALA A 71 11.33 -17.14 -7.20
C ALA A 71 10.30 -16.93 -6.08
N LEU A 72 9.55 -15.81 -6.11
CA LEU A 72 8.60 -15.44 -5.07
C LEU A 72 7.45 -14.59 -5.65
N LEU A 73 6.24 -14.88 -5.19
CA LEU A 73 5.06 -14.02 -5.32
C LEU A 73 4.78 -13.39 -3.94
N VAL A 74 4.77 -12.06 -3.89
CA VAL A 74 4.43 -11.30 -2.67
C VAL A 74 3.06 -10.64 -2.87
N ARG A 75 2.11 -10.92 -1.98
CA ARG A 75 0.74 -10.45 -2.10
C ARG A 75 0.23 -9.73 -0.85
N VAL A 76 -0.75 -8.85 -1.05
CA VAL A 76 -1.43 -8.14 0.04
C VAL A 76 -2.22 -9.14 0.90
N GLY A 77 -2.93 -10.09 0.30
CA GLY A 77 -3.78 -11.01 1.05
C GLY A 77 -5.14 -10.42 1.43
N LEU A 78 -5.85 -11.09 2.35
CA LEU A 78 -7.16 -10.64 2.87
C LEU A 78 -8.20 -10.42 1.74
N ASP A 79 -8.18 -11.26 0.71
CA ASP A 79 -9.02 -11.17 -0.50
C ASP A 79 -8.90 -9.84 -1.25
N HIS A 80 -7.78 -9.13 -1.09
CA HIS A 80 -7.49 -7.90 -1.83
C HIS A 80 -7.37 -8.15 -3.34
N GLU A 81 -6.86 -9.32 -3.70
CA GLU A 81 -6.60 -9.74 -5.09
C GLU A 81 -7.52 -10.90 -5.54
N PRO A 82 -8.81 -10.66 -5.76
CA PRO A 82 -9.74 -11.74 -6.18
C PRO A 82 -9.36 -12.34 -7.52
N TRP A 83 -8.73 -11.55 -8.40
CA TRP A 83 -8.22 -11.98 -9.70
C TRP A 83 -7.05 -12.96 -9.61
N LEU A 84 -6.34 -13.04 -8.47
CA LEU A 84 -5.16 -13.89 -8.29
C LEU A 84 -5.49 -15.38 -8.35
N ALA A 85 -6.72 -15.77 -7.99
CA ALA A 85 -7.16 -17.16 -8.12
C ALA A 85 -7.11 -17.63 -9.58
N ARG A 86 -7.59 -16.81 -10.53
CA ARG A 86 -7.54 -17.08 -11.98
C ARG A 86 -6.10 -17.11 -12.49
N VAL A 87 -5.26 -16.18 -12.02
CA VAL A 87 -3.83 -16.14 -12.39
C VAL A 87 -3.11 -17.42 -11.95
N ARG A 88 -3.33 -17.88 -10.73
CA ARG A 88 -2.78 -19.12 -10.20
C ARG A 88 -3.23 -20.35 -10.99
N ALA A 89 -4.51 -20.42 -11.33
CA ALA A 89 -5.03 -21.51 -12.16
C ALA A 89 -4.38 -21.53 -13.55
N THR A 90 -4.12 -20.37 -14.15
CA THR A 90 -3.46 -20.27 -15.47
C THR A 90 -1.97 -20.62 -15.39
N VAL A 91 -1.26 -20.18 -14.36
CA VAL A 91 0.16 -20.49 -14.15
C VAL A 91 0.35 -21.99 -13.82
N ASN A 92 -0.61 -22.57 -13.10
CA ASN A 92 -0.67 -23.98 -12.70
C ASN A 92 0.63 -24.49 -12.07
N ASP A 93 1.16 -23.72 -11.11
CA ASP A 93 2.37 -24.08 -10.38
C ASP A 93 2.06 -24.10 -8.87
N PRO A 94 2.18 -25.26 -8.20
CA PRO A 94 1.83 -25.42 -6.79
C PRO A 94 2.68 -24.55 -5.86
N ARG A 95 3.84 -24.06 -6.30
CA ARG A 95 4.66 -23.14 -5.50
C ARG A 95 3.91 -21.84 -5.18
N PHE A 96 3.02 -21.38 -6.08
CA PHE A 96 2.23 -20.16 -5.94
C PHE A 96 0.81 -20.41 -5.42
N ALA A 97 0.45 -21.64 -5.08
CA ALA A 97 -0.81 -21.92 -4.39
C ALA A 97 -0.85 -21.19 -3.03
N PRO A 98 -2.03 -20.90 -2.46
CA PRO A 98 -2.12 -20.31 -1.13
C PRO A 98 -1.33 -21.11 -0.10
N GLY A 99 -0.34 -20.46 0.55
CA GLY A 99 0.59 -21.11 1.48
C GLY A 99 1.68 -21.95 0.84
N GLY A 100 1.81 -21.97 -0.49
CA GLY A 100 2.88 -22.62 -1.22
C GLY A 100 4.25 -22.02 -0.96
N ALA A 101 5.32 -22.72 -1.36
CA ALA A 101 6.70 -22.34 -1.05
C ALA A 101 7.12 -20.97 -1.62
N ALA A 102 6.48 -20.51 -2.69
CA ALA A 102 6.73 -19.21 -3.30
C ALA A 102 5.56 -18.22 -3.14
N ASP A 103 4.59 -18.49 -2.27
CA ASP A 103 3.47 -17.59 -1.94
C ASP A 103 3.75 -16.89 -0.61
N LEU A 104 3.96 -15.58 -0.66
CA LEU A 104 4.24 -14.77 0.52
C LEU A 104 3.09 -13.78 0.77
N ASP A 105 2.31 -14.08 1.81
CA ASP A 105 1.24 -13.22 2.32
C ASP A 105 1.81 -12.27 3.36
N VAL A 106 1.80 -10.96 3.09
CA VAL A 106 2.37 -9.96 4.01
C VAL A 106 1.35 -9.38 4.99
N SER A 107 0.11 -9.86 4.99
CA SER A 107 -0.91 -9.48 5.99
C SER A 107 -0.66 -10.08 7.37
N ARG A 108 0.26 -11.04 7.48
CA ARG A 108 0.56 -11.73 8.73
C ARG A 108 1.09 -10.77 9.78
N GLY A 109 0.48 -10.79 10.97
CA GLY A 109 0.88 -9.93 12.10
C GLY A 109 0.39 -8.50 12.00
N ILE A 110 -0.50 -8.19 11.05
CA ILE A 110 -1.19 -6.91 10.96
C ILE A 110 -2.40 -6.92 11.93
N ASP A 111 -2.53 -5.83 12.70
CA ASP A 111 -3.73 -5.55 13.50
C ASP A 111 -4.87 -5.08 12.58
N LEU A 112 -5.80 -5.97 12.26
CA LEU A 112 -6.82 -5.76 11.25
C LEU A 112 -7.96 -4.87 11.76
N LEU A 113 -8.43 -3.99 10.88
CA LEU A 113 -9.62 -3.16 11.10
C LEU A 113 -10.84 -3.75 10.40
N GLN A 114 -12.03 -3.40 10.92
CA GLN A 114 -13.33 -3.75 10.32
C GLN A 114 -13.58 -5.27 10.20
N ILE A 115 -13.07 -6.07 11.14
CA ILE A 115 -13.23 -7.52 11.17
C ILE A 115 -14.71 -7.91 11.40
N GLU A 116 -15.45 -7.07 12.15
CA GLU A 116 -16.81 -7.36 12.60
C GLU A 116 -17.91 -6.97 11.59
N THR A 117 -17.53 -6.41 10.46
CA THR A 117 -18.48 -5.97 9.45
C THR A 117 -18.48 -6.95 8.29
N PRO A 118 -19.35 -7.99 8.28
CA PRO A 118 -19.54 -8.83 7.11
C PRO A 118 -20.09 -7.95 5.99
N ARG A 119 -19.28 -7.69 4.96
CA ARG A 119 -19.73 -6.92 3.80
C ARG A 119 -20.46 -7.87 2.86
N VAL A 120 -21.72 -7.56 2.58
CA VAL A 120 -22.57 -8.37 1.72
C VAL A 120 -21.98 -8.41 0.30
N THR A 121 -21.70 -9.60 -0.20
CA THR A 121 -21.36 -9.83 -1.61
C THR A 121 -22.57 -9.55 -2.47
N SER A 122 -22.43 -8.77 -3.54
CA SER A 122 -23.40 -8.84 -4.61
C SER A 122 -23.01 -10.02 -5.53
N ASP A 123 -24.00 -10.76 -6.04
CA ASP A 123 -23.84 -11.87 -6.99
C ASP A 123 -23.16 -11.46 -8.32
N ARG A 124 -22.73 -10.22 -8.43
CA ARG A 124 -22.08 -9.63 -9.61
C ARG A 124 -20.59 -9.29 -9.39
N GLY A 125 -19.91 -9.97 -8.46
CA GLY A 125 -18.46 -9.85 -8.30
C GLY A 125 -17.99 -8.72 -7.37
N ALA A 126 -18.87 -8.07 -6.61
CA ALA A 126 -18.44 -7.21 -5.52
C ALA A 126 -17.86 -8.08 -4.41
N HIS A 127 -16.56 -7.93 -4.18
CA HIS A 127 -15.86 -8.71 -3.18
C HIS A 127 -16.04 -8.11 -1.80
N VAL A 128 -16.43 -9.00 -0.87
CA VAL A 128 -16.49 -8.68 0.54
C VAL A 128 -15.23 -9.21 1.19
N HIS A 129 -14.51 -8.35 1.85
CA HIS A 129 -13.36 -8.75 2.63
C HIS A 129 -13.84 -9.42 3.92
N GLY A 130 -14.01 -10.75 3.89
CA GLY A 130 -14.46 -11.54 5.05
C GLY A 130 -13.50 -11.56 6.23
N PHE A 131 -12.30 -11.00 6.08
CA PHE A 131 -11.21 -11.05 7.06
C PHE A 131 -10.76 -9.65 7.54
N GLY A 132 -11.55 -8.61 7.33
CA GLY A 132 -11.17 -7.22 7.67
C GLY A 132 -10.81 -6.38 6.44
N ASN A 133 -10.49 -5.11 6.65
CA ASN A 133 -10.12 -4.19 5.58
C ASN A 133 -8.70 -4.49 5.08
N PRO A 134 -8.47 -4.71 3.77
CA PRO A 134 -7.18 -5.12 3.26
C PRO A 134 -6.19 -3.96 3.02
N HIS A 135 -6.60 -2.69 3.15
CA HIS A 135 -5.78 -1.52 2.82
C HIS A 135 -4.79 -1.13 3.94
N TYR A 136 -4.25 -2.13 4.64
CA TYR A 136 -3.41 -1.94 5.82
C TYR A 136 -2.06 -1.28 5.52
N TRP A 137 -1.58 -1.33 4.28
CA TRP A 137 -0.34 -0.64 3.88
C TRP A 137 -0.46 0.88 3.97
N LEU A 138 -1.68 1.44 4.04
CA LEU A 138 -1.94 2.87 4.22
C LEU A 138 -1.78 3.36 5.66
N ASP A 139 -1.48 2.47 6.62
CA ASP A 139 -0.82 2.86 7.86
C ASP A 139 0.70 2.66 7.71
N PRO A 140 1.52 3.72 7.64
CA PRO A 140 2.96 3.58 7.41
C PRO A 140 3.67 2.72 8.47
N ALA A 141 3.15 2.63 9.69
CA ALA A 141 3.75 1.78 10.72
C ALA A 141 3.64 0.28 10.41
N ASN A 142 2.65 -0.13 9.60
CA ASN A 142 2.50 -1.51 9.16
C ASN A 142 3.63 -1.97 8.23
N ALA A 143 4.41 -1.03 7.67
CA ALA A 143 5.63 -1.40 6.94
C ALA A 143 6.64 -2.17 7.81
N ARG A 144 6.57 -2.08 9.15
CA ARG A 144 7.44 -2.85 10.05
C ARG A 144 7.18 -4.36 9.96
N PRO A 145 5.97 -4.87 10.26
CA PRO A 145 5.66 -6.29 10.10
C PRO A 145 5.72 -6.73 8.63
N MET A 146 5.27 -5.91 7.67
CA MET A 146 5.33 -6.23 6.24
C MET A 146 6.77 -6.48 5.78
N THR A 147 7.71 -5.56 6.10
CA THR A 147 9.12 -5.73 5.74
C THR A 147 9.81 -6.83 6.53
N GLN A 148 9.33 -7.21 7.71
CA GLN A 148 9.82 -8.40 8.40
C GLN A 148 9.44 -9.68 7.66
N THR A 149 8.17 -9.81 7.27
CA THR A 149 7.69 -10.94 6.47
C THR A 149 8.44 -11.05 5.14
N ILE A 150 8.69 -9.90 4.47
CA ILE A 150 9.48 -9.84 3.23
C ILE A 150 10.92 -10.29 3.48
N LEU A 151 11.57 -9.78 4.54
CA LEU A 151 12.93 -10.18 4.92
C LEU A 151 13.03 -11.70 5.11
N ASP A 152 12.11 -12.28 5.87
CA ASP A 152 12.10 -13.72 6.15
C ASP A 152 11.90 -14.54 4.87
N GLY A 153 11.03 -14.08 3.97
CA GLY A 153 10.82 -14.68 2.65
C GLY A 153 12.06 -14.64 1.77
N LEU A 154 12.75 -13.50 1.69
CA LEU A 154 13.97 -13.33 0.89
C LEU A 154 15.15 -14.11 1.47
N VAL A 155 15.32 -14.11 2.80
CA VAL A 155 16.38 -14.88 3.49
C VAL A 155 16.21 -16.38 3.30
N ARG A 156 14.97 -16.88 3.26
CA ARG A 156 14.69 -18.29 2.97
C ARG A 156 15.19 -18.70 1.58
N LEU A 157 15.12 -17.80 0.59
CA LEU A 157 15.52 -18.06 -0.79
C LEU A 157 17.00 -17.77 -1.06
N ALA A 158 17.61 -16.84 -0.32
CA ALA A 158 19.00 -16.45 -0.43
C ALA A 158 19.62 -16.24 0.97
N PRO A 159 19.92 -17.32 1.71
CA PRO A 159 20.47 -17.23 3.07
C PRO A 159 21.82 -16.51 3.13
N ASP A 160 22.60 -16.57 2.07
CA ASP A 160 23.88 -15.87 1.88
C ASP A 160 23.73 -14.34 1.89
N ALA A 161 22.55 -13.82 1.53
CA ALA A 161 22.26 -12.38 1.50
C ALA A 161 21.61 -11.86 2.78
N ARG A 162 21.42 -12.68 3.83
CA ARG A 162 20.76 -12.30 5.10
C ARG A 162 21.22 -10.97 5.65
N GLU A 163 22.55 -10.76 5.73
CA GLU A 163 23.09 -9.52 6.28
C GLU A 163 22.79 -8.29 5.41
N VAL A 164 22.83 -8.46 4.08
CA VAL A 164 22.50 -7.38 3.14
C VAL A 164 21.05 -6.96 3.30
N PHE A 165 20.13 -7.92 3.28
CA PHE A 165 18.70 -7.68 3.47
C PHE A 165 18.41 -7.05 4.84
N GLY A 166 19.06 -7.54 5.90
CA GLY A 166 18.93 -6.99 7.24
C GLY A 166 19.38 -5.53 7.34
N ARG A 167 20.55 -5.19 6.77
CA ARG A 167 21.04 -3.79 6.73
C ARG A 167 20.13 -2.88 5.90
N ASN A 168 19.63 -3.35 4.77
CA ASN A 168 18.71 -2.58 3.93
C ASN A 168 17.41 -2.27 4.68
N ARG A 169 16.81 -3.29 5.31
CA ARG A 169 15.61 -3.12 6.13
C ARG A 169 15.86 -2.15 7.29
N ALA A 170 16.98 -2.25 8.00
CA ALA A 170 17.31 -1.35 9.09
C ALA A 170 17.33 0.11 8.62
N ARG A 171 18.02 0.41 7.52
CA ARG A 171 18.04 1.75 6.89
C ARG A 171 16.65 2.22 6.47
N PHE A 172 15.82 1.33 5.94
CA PHE A 172 14.44 1.67 5.62
C PHE A 172 13.65 2.04 6.88
N LEU A 173 13.78 1.27 7.97
CA LEU A 173 13.09 1.53 9.23
C LEU A 173 13.52 2.83 9.90
N GLU A 174 14.80 3.19 9.84
CA GLU A 174 15.30 4.50 10.33
C GLU A 174 14.60 5.66 9.58
N ARG A 175 14.52 5.57 8.26
CA ARG A 175 13.81 6.57 7.43
C ARG A 175 12.31 6.59 7.72
N LEU A 176 11.71 5.42 7.93
CA LEU A 176 10.30 5.28 8.31
C LEU A 176 10.01 5.96 9.65
N ASP A 177 10.88 5.78 10.66
CA ASP A 177 10.73 6.40 11.98
C ASP A 177 10.79 7.92 11.91
N ALA A 178 11.76 8.44 11.16
CA ALA A 178 11.84 9.86 10.89
C ALA A 178 10.60 10.40 10.15
N GLY A 179 10.09 9.63 9.18
CA GLY A 179 8.85 9.94 8.47
C GLY A 179 7.64 9.93 9.39
N LEU A 180 7.45 8.86 10.18
CA LEU A 180 6.34 8.74 11.12
C LEU A 180 6.28 9.92 12.09
N LYS A 181 7.43 10.37 12.60
CA LYS A 181 7.49 11.55 13.46
C LYS A 181 6.97 12.79 12.72
N ARG A 182 7.53 13.10 11.53
CA ARG A 182 7.15 14.29 10.76
C ARG A 182 5.65 14.27 10.39
N TRP A 183 5.16 13.13 9.90
CA TRP A 183 3.75 12.99 9.49
C TRP A 183 2.80 13.11 10.68
N THR A 184 3.16 12.50 11.82
CA THR A 184 2.35 12.62 13.05
C THR A 184 2.31 14.07 13.53
N ASP A 185 3.47 14.74 13.61
CA ASP A 185 3.55 16.15 14.05
C ASP A 185 2.71 17.06 13.15
N ALA A 186 2.75 16.85 11.82
CA ALA A 186 1.96 17.60 10.84
C ALA A 186 0.44 17.40 11.01
N MET A 187 0.03 16.21 11.46
CA MET A 187 -1.39 15.85 11.59
C MET A 187 -1.97 16.08 13.00
N VAL A 188 -1.13 16.33 14.03
CA VAL A 188 -1.59 16.62 15.40
C VAL A 188 -2.70 17.69 15.46
N PRO A 189 -2.61 18.84 14.74
CA PRO A 189 -3.65 19.89 14.80
C PRO A 189 -5.01 19.46 14.26
N TYR A 190 -5.07 18.34 13.56
CA TYR A 190 -6.27 17.86 12.84
C TYR A 190 -6.88 16.59 13.43
N ARG A 191 -6.43 16.16 14.61
CA ARG A 191 -7.02 15.02 15.32
C ARG A 191 -8.49 15.23 15.58
N GLY A 192 -9.29 14.19 15.38
CA GLY A 192 -10.75 14.21 15.54
C GLY A 192 -11.49 14.84 14.35
N VAL A 193 -10.79 15.39 13.35
CA VAL A 193 -11.43 15.94 12.17
C VAL A 193 -12.17 14.83 11.42
N ARG A 194 -13.44 15.10 11.10
CA ARG A 194 -14.30 14.20 10.34
C ARG A 194 -14.07 14.38 8.85
N VAL A 195 -13.83 13.30 8.17
CA VAL A 195 -13.63 13.23 6.71
C VAL A 195 -14.62 12.25 6.10
N VAL A 196 -14.99 12.46 4.84
CA VAL A 196 -15.65 11.46 4.01
C VAL A 196 -14.63 10.96 3.02
N VAL A 197 -14.62 9.65 2.76
CA VAL A 197 -13.76 9.00 1.79
C VAL A 197 -14.61 8.53 0.60
N PHE A 198 -14.03 8.53 -0.60
CA PHE A 198 -14.76 8.02 -1.75
C PHE A 198 -14.84 6.50 -1.68
N HIS A 199 -13.71 5.83 -1.70
CA HIS A 199 -13.57 4.39 -1.49
C HIS A 199 -13.07 4.12 -0.06
N ASP A 200 -13.35 2.92 0.48
CA ASP A 200 -12.98 2.56 1.86
C ASP A 200 -11.51 2.09 1.97
N SER A 201 -10.61 2.83 1.35
CA SER A 201 -9.16 2.58 1.40
C SER A 201 -8.50 3.13 2.67
N TRP A 202 -9.09 4.12 3.31
CA TRP A 202 -8.40 5.02 4.25
C TRP A 202 -8.56 4.73 5.75
N PRO A 203 -9.20 3.65 6.25
CA PRO A 203 -9.42 3.48 7.70
C PRO A 203 -8.11 3.35 8.48
N TYR A 204 -7.08 2.70 7.93
CA TYR A 204 -5.77 2.59 8.59
C TYR A 204 -5.02 3.92 8.64
N PHE A 205 -5.03 4.68 7.55
CA PHE A 205 -4.49 6.03 7.49
C PHE A 205 -5.21 6.96 8.49
N ALA A 206 -6.54 6.93 8.51
CA ALA A 206 -7.35 7.71 9.42
C ALA A 206 -7.04 7.37 10.88
N ARG A 207 -6.99 6.08 11.24
CA ARG A 207 -6.58 5.63 12.58
C ARG A 207 -5.20 6.15 12.95
N ARG A 208 -4.23 6.03 12.06
CA ARG A 208 -2.83 6.46 12.30
C ARG A 208 -2.74 7.95 12.63
N PHE A 209 -3.45 8.78 11.91
CA PHE A 209 -3.36 10.24 12.04
C PHE A 209 -4.49 10.86 12.87
N GLY A 210 -5.33 10.03 13.48
CA GLY A 210 -6.39 10.49 14.39
C GLY A 210 -7.56 11.15 13.70
N LEU A 211 -7.82 10.85 12.42
CA LEU A 211 -9.00 11.30 11.68
C LEU A 211 -10.20 10.40 11.95
N VAL A 212 -11.41 10.90 11.72
CA VAL A 212 -12.65 10.13 11.82
C VAL A 212 -13.26 9.99 10.43
N VAL A 213 -13.27 8.78 9.87
CA VAL A 213 -14.03 8.47 8.66
C VAL A 213 -15.51 8.47 9.01
N ALA A 214 -16.21 9.53 8.59
CA ALA A 214 -17.63 9.71 8.92
C ALA A 214 -18.56 8.93 7.99
N ALA A 215 -18.15 8.73 6.74
CA ALA A 215 -18.89 7.96 5.74
C ALA A 215 -17.99 7.63 4.54
N THR A 216 -18.44 6.65 3.73
CA THR A 216 -17.85 6.26 2.44
C THR A 216 -18.87 6.50 1.34
N VAL A 217 -18.42 7.11 0.21
CA VAL A 217 -19.30 7.40 -0.94
C VAL A 217 -19.66 6.13 -1.68
N GLU A 218 -18.66 5.27 -1.90
CA GLU A 218 -18.74 3.97 -2.56
C GLU A 218 -18.51 2.86 -1.54
N PRO A 219 -19.57 2.40 -0.85
CA PRO A 219 -19.42 1.40 0.21
C PRO A 219 -19.06 0.01 -0.31
N VAL A 220 -19.29 -0.25 -1.61
CA VAL A 220 -18.96 -1.51 -2.29
C VAL A 220 -18.09 -1.18 -3.50
N PRO A 221 -16.85 -1.71 -3.59
CA PRO A 221 -15.94 -1.41 -4.69
C PRO A 221 -16.56 -1.66 -6.07
N GLY A 222 -16.44 -0.68 -6.98
CA GLY A 222 -16.95 -0.77 -8.33
C GLY A 222 -18.48 -0.65 -8.47
N VAL A 223 -19.21 -0.42 -7.38
CA VAL A 223 -20.67 -0.21 -7.41
C VAL A 223 -20.97 1.28 -7.23
N PRO A 224 -21.39 2.00 -8.29
CA PRO A 224 -21.71 3.41 -8.18
C PRO A 224 -22.78 3.70 -7.12
N PRO A 225 -22.65 4.79 -6.33
CA PRO A 225 -23.67 5.15 -5.36
C PRO A 225 -24.99 5.52 -6.03
N THR A 226 -26.11 5.16 -5.39
CA THR A 226 -27.44 5.54 -5.85
C THR A 226 -27.72 7.02 -5.57
N PRO A 227 -28.65 7.68 -6.30
CA PRO A 227 -29.05 9.05 -5.99
C PRO A 227 -29.54 9.22 -4.55
N ALA A 228 -30.26 8.23 -4.01
CA ALA A 228 -30.75 8.23 -2.64
C ALA A 228 -29.62 8.15 -1.61
N SER A 229 -28.63 7.27 -1.82
CA SER A 229 -27.46 7.16 -0.94
C SER A 229 -26.62 8.45 -0.97
N LEU A 230 -26.45 9.08 -2.14
CA LEU A 230 -25.75 10.37 -2.25
C LEU A 230 -26.49 11.49 -1.54
N ALA A 231 -27.83 11.55 -1.62
CA ALA A 231 -28.63 12.54 -0.91
C ALA A 231 -28.49 12.38 0.62
N ALA A 232 -28.59 11.15 1.14
CA ALA A 232 -28.42 10.84 2.55
C ALA A 232 -27.01 11.20 3.04
N LEU A 233 -25.97 10.83 2.27
CA LEU A 233 -24.58 11.15 2.54
C LEU A 233 -24.37 12.67 2.64
N THR A 234 -24.81 13.42 1.64
CA THR A 234 -24.63 14.89 1.60
C THR A 234 -25.39 15.61 2.71
N ALA A 235 -26.55 15.09 3.10
CA ALA A 235 -27.27 15.61 4.28
C ALA A 235 -26.45 15.39 5.57
N GLY A 236 -25.86 14.20 5.75
CA GLY A 236 -24.99 13.90 6.89
C GLY A 236 -23.68 14.70 6.90
N MET A 237 -23.11 15.01 5.74
CA MET A 237 -21.88 15.80 5.62
C MET A 237 -22.05 17.26 6.09
N LYS A 238 -23.24 17.86 5.95
CA LYS A 238 -23.52 19.22 6.41
C LYS A 238 -23.29 19.40 7.91
N ALA A 239 -23.30 18.33 8.70
CA ALA A 239 -23.06 18.32 10.14
C ALA A 239 -21.56 18.28 10.51
N GLY A 240 -20.69 19.02 9.79
CA GLY A 240 -19.30 19.26 10.22
C GLY A 240 -18.22 18.49 9.47
N VAL A 241 -18.54 17.87 8.33
CA VAL A 241 -17.54 17.30 7.43
C VAL A 241 -17.05 18.36 6.44
N ARG A 242 -15.73 18.58 6.39
CA ARG A 242 -15.12 19.63 5.54
C ARG A 242 -14.33 19.07 4.37
N ILE A 243 -13.98 17.80 4.41
CA ILE A 243 -13.08 17.16 3.44
C ILE A 243 -13.75 15.91 2.85
N LEU A 244 -13.68 15.81 1.53
CA LEU A 244 -13.93 14.62 0.75
C LEU A 244 -12.60 14.10 0.18
N ILE A 245 -12.13 12.97 0.65
CA ILE A 245 -10.93 12.29 0.13
C ILE A 245 -11.34 11.45 -1.07
N VAL A 246 -10.64 11.63 -2.17
CA VAL A 246 -10.81 10.87 -3.42
C VAL A 246 -9.48 10.31 -3.88
N GLU A 247 -9.50 9.22 -4.65
CA GLU A 247 -8.34 8.64 -5.30
C GLU A 247 -8.20 9.19 -6.75
N PRO A 248 -7.01 9.10 -7.39
CA PRO A 248 -6.80 9.55 -8.76
C PRO A 248 -7.72 8.87 -9.80
N SER A 249 -8.13 7.61 -9.53
CA SER A 249 -9.06 6.83 -10.36
C SER A 249 -10.53 7.20 -10.17
N THR A 250 -10.86 8.02 -9.16
CA THR A 250 -12.24 8.39 -8.82
C THR A 250 -12.91 9.20 -9.93
N SER A 251 -14.18 8.89 -10.22
CA SER A 251 -15.00 9.69 -11.12
C SER A 251 -15.14 11.13 -10.63
N ARG A 252 -14.50 12.07 -11.34
CA ARG A 252 -14.53 13.50 -11.00
C ARG A 252 -15.95 14.04 -10.92
N ALA A 253 -16.83 13.64 -11.82
CA ALA A 253 -18.22 14.10 -11.86
C ALA A 253 -19.02 13.73 -10.60
N VAL A 254 -18.77 12.54 -10.02
CA VAL A 254 -19.40 12.13 -8.75
C VAL A 254 -18.82 12.90 -7.59
N ALA A 255 -17.50 13.02 -7.52
CA ALA A 255 -16.81 13.75 -6.46
C ALA A 255 -17.25 15.23 -6.40
N ASP A 256 -17.30 15.92 -7.55
CA ASP A 256 -17.70 17.32 -7.64
C ASP A 256 -19.18 17.53 -7.24
N ARG A 257 -20.06 16.58 -7.57
CA ARG A 257 -21.47 16.62 -7.16
C ARG A 257 -21.64 16.50 -5.64
N VAL A 258 -20.91 15.57 -5.03
CA VAL A 258 -20.90 15.41 -3.56
C VAL A 258 -20.36 16.68 -2.89
N ALA A 259 -19.24 17.20 -3.39
CA ALA A 259 -18.61 18.41 -2.86
C ALA A 259 -19.52 19.64 -2.96
N ALA A 260 -20.14 19.88 -4.12
CA ALA A 260 -21.05 21.00 -4.33
C ALA A 260 -22.27 20.95 -3.39
N SER A 261 -22.80 19.75 -3.15
CA SER A 261 -23.97 19.56 -2.28
C SER A 261 -23.66 19.68 -0.79
N SER A 262 -22.42 19.36 -0.38
CA SER A 262 -21.97 19.33 1.01
C SER A 262 -21.10 20.52 1.43
N ARG A 263 -20.61 21.32 0.48
CA ARG A 263 -19.57 22.33 0.65
C ARG A 263 -18.23 21.78 1.15
N ALA A 264 -17.99 20.49 0.99
CA ALA A 264 -16.73 19.86 1.32
C ALA A 264 -15.66 20.19 0.28
N ARG A 265 -14.42 20.37 0.73
CA ARG A 265 -13.25 20.48 -0.15
C ARG A 265 -12.83 19.09 -0.61
N VAL A 266 -12.67 18.91 -1.92
CA VAL A 266 -12.14 17.65 -2.48
C VAL A 266 -10.63 17.65 -2.35
N VAL A 267 -10.09 16.55 -1.83
CA VAL A 267 -8.64 16.30 -1.72
C VAL A 267 -8.30 14.97 -2.35
N THR A 268 -7.42 15.00 -3.35
CA THR A 268 -6.94 13.77 -3.96
C THR A 268 -5.75 13.23 -3.16
N LEU A 269 -5.94 12.08 -2.52
CA LEU A 269 -4.88 11.29 -1.91
C LEU A 269 -4.57 10.07 -2.77
N VAL A 270 -3.32 9.63 -2.71
CA VAL A 270 -2.77 8.57 -3.56
C VAL A 270 -2.73 7.28 -2.77
N PRO A 271 -3.46 6.21 -3.16
CA PRO A 271 -3.49 4.97 -2.40
C PRO A 271 -2.27 4.07 -2.65
N SER A 272 -1.50 4.30 -3.74
CA SER A 272 -0.40 3.41 -4.13
C SER A 272 0.80 4.16 -4.67
N VAL A 273 1.99 3.61 -4.43
CA VAL A 273 3.27 4.09 -4.99
C VAL A 273 3.17 4.17 -6.52
N GLY A 274 3.59 5.29 -7.09
CA GLY A 274 3.51 5.56 -8.53
C GLY A 274 2.14 6.04 -9.01
N GLY A 275 1.15 6.17 -8.13
CA GLY A 275 -0.14 6.78 -8.44
C GLY A 275 -0.08 8.31 -8.57
N ASP A 276 1.07 8.89 -8.26
CA ASP A 276 1.41 10.29 -8.47
C ASP A 276 2.92 10.39 -8.75
N PRO A 277 3.39 11.30 -9.62
CA PRO A 277 4.81 11.47 -9.93
C PRO A 277 5.71 11.77 -8.72
N GLU A 278 5.15 12.36 -7.65
CA GLU A 278 5.88 12.62 -6.40
C GLU A 278 5.91 11.40 -5.46
N ALA A 279 4.94 10.48 -5.55
CA ALA A 279 4.84 9.26 -4.74
C ALA A 279 5.68 8.12 -5.36
N ARG A 280 7.00 8.29 -5.39
CA ARG A 280 7.94 7.41 -6.11
C ARG A 280 8.37 6.18 -5.32
N ASP A 281 8.28 6.23 -4.01
CA ASP A 281 8.56 5.13 -3.09
C ASP A 281 7.54 5.12 -1.93
N TYR A 282 7.61 4.10 -1.08
CA TYR A 282 6.66 3.93 0.02
C TYR A 282 6.67 5.10 1.01
N LEU A 283 7.79 5.76 1.25
CA LEU A 283 7.88 6.90 2.19
C LEU A 283 7.37 8.19 1.55
N THR A 284 7.72 8.45 0.30
CA THR A 284 7.24 9.62 -0.45
C THR A 284 5.74 9.57 -0.70
N LEU A 285 5.11 8.39 -0.74
CA LEU A 285 3.65 8.24 -0.75
C LEU A 285 3.00 8.97 0.44
N PHE A 286 3.56 8.80 1.64
CA PHE A 286 3.05 9.47 2.84
C PHE A 286 3.45 10.94 2.92
N ASP A 287 4.63 11.33 2.43
CA ASP A 287 5.01 12.75 2.34
C ASP A 287 3.99 13.52 1.49
N VAL A 288 3.57 12.97 0.34
CA VAL A 288 2.57 13.56 -0.54
C VAL A 288 1.20 13.62 0.12
N ASN A 289 0.72 12.49 0.66
CA ASN A 289 -0.63 12.40 1.21
C ASN A 289 -0.82 13.27 2.45
N VAL A 290 0.14 13.25 3.37
CA VAL A 290 0.08 14.07 4.59
C VAL A 290 0.16 15.56 4.26
N ARG A 291 1.06 15.97 3.36
CA ARG A 291 1.18 17.35 2.90
C ARG A 291 -0.15 17.84 2.29
N ARG A 292 -0.71 17.13 1.32
CA ARG A 292 -1.96 17.49 0.64
C ARG A 292 -3.12 17.62 1.61
N LEU A 293 -3.23 16.67 2.54
CA LEU A 293 -4.31 16.68 3.53
C LEU A 293 -4.14 17.81 4.54
N ALA A 294 -2.94 18.05 5.05
CA ALA A 294 -2.66 19.15 5.99
C ALA A 294 -2.93 20.53 5.36
N GLU A 295 -2.50 20.74 4.11
CA GLU A 295 -2.78 21.96 3.33
C GLU A 295 -4.30 22.18 3.16
N ALA A 296 -5.04 21.12 2.84
CA ALA A 296 -6.48 21.19 2.67
C ALA A 296 -7.20 21.52 3.99
N LEU A 297 -6.78 20.92 5.07
CA LEU A 297 -7.35 21.15 6.41
C LEU A 297 -6.95 22.51 6.98
N GLY A 298 -5.73 22.98 6.73
CA GLY A 298 -5.25 24.29 7.16
C GLY A 298 -5.95 25.45 6.47
N GLY A 299 -6.27 25.34 5.19
CA GLY A 299 -7.02 26.32 4.41
C GLY A 299 -8.54 26.30 4.61
N ALA A 300 -9.05 25.39 5.43
CA ALA A 300 -10.48 25.23 5.73
C ALA A 300 -10.89 25.85 7.10
N ARG A 301 -9.97 26.62 7.73
CA ARG A 301 -10.22 27.35 8.97
C ARG A 301 -10.91 28.67 8.74
#